data_04ece6a0345fc75505a9e466becccef4
#
_entry.id   04ece6a0345fc75505a9e466becccef4
#
_cell.length_a   1.000
_cell.length_b   1.000
_cell.length_c   1.000
_cell.angle_alpha   90.00
_cell.angle_beta   90.00
_cell.angle_gamma   90.00
#
_symmetry.space_group_name_H-M   'P 1'
#
loop_
_entity.id
_entity.type
_entity.pdbx_description
1 polymer ?
#
loop_
_entity_poly.entity_id
_entity_poly.type
_entity_poly.pdbx_seq_one_letter_code
_entity_poly.pdbx_strand_id
1 'polypeptide(L)'
;ELPAGSHERAGGAIAEGRSKRETAPITLADGSVFDTDEGVRVPVNREKMASLAPSFKPDGVVTAANSSQISDGAAALLITSEARAKALGLKPRARIVATALAGVDPTILLTGPIPATQRVLKKAGMKLDQIDCFEINEAFASVVLAWERELHPDMTRVNVNGGAIALGHPLGCSGAKLMTTLLHELERSKKRYGLQTMCIGFGQGIATIIERL
;
A
#
# COMPACT_ATOMS: atom_id res chain seq x y z
N GLU A 1 1.59 10.34 -14.72
CA GLU A 1 2.17 10.94 -13.51
C GLU A 1 2.23 9.95 -12.34
N LEU A 2 1.10 9.35 -11.88
CA LEU A 2 1.05 8.49 -10.70
C LEU A 2 2.05 7.32 -10.72
N PRO A 3 2.18 6.54 -11.82
CA PRO A 3 3.16 5.44 -11.88
C PRO A 3 4.61 5.91 -11.74
N ALA A 4 4.97 7.00 -12.41
CA ALA A 4 6.30 7.58 -12.28
C ALA A 4 6.58 8.04 -10.85
N GLY A 5 5.62 8.70 -10.23
CA GLY A 5 5.69 9.11 -8.84
C GLY A 5 5.80 7.93 -7.85
N SER A 6 5.19 6.76 -8.15
CA SER A 6 5.37 5.55 -7.34
C SER A 6 6.84 5.11 -7.32
N HIS A 7 7.48 5.02 -8.50
CA HIS A 7 8.91 4.67 -8.61
C HIS A 7 9.83 5.73 -7.98
N GLU A 8 9.56 7.01 -8.20
CA GLU A 8 10.36 8.12 -7.64
C GLU A 8 10.31 8.12 -6.11
N ARG A 9 9.11 7.94 -5.52
CA ARG A 9 8.95 7.83 -4.06
C ARG A 9 9.61 6.58 -3.50
N ALA A 10 9.45 5.42 -4.15
CA ALA A 10 10.08 4.18 -3.71
C ALA A 10 11.61 4.29 -3.76
N GLY A 11 12.17 4.82 -4.85
CA GLY A 11 13.61 5.04 -4.99
C GLY A 11 14.16 6.01 -3.94
N GLY A 12 13.45 7.10 -3.66
CA GLY A 12 13.79 8.02 -2.59
C GLY A 12 13.76 7.37 -1.21
N ALA A 13 12.73 6.58 -0.92
CA ALA A 13 12.59 5.85 0.35
C ALA A 13 13.73 4.84 0.55
N ILE A 14 14.13 4.12 -0.49
CA ILE A 14 15.27 3.18 -0.46
C ILE A 14 16.57 3.95 -0.24
N ALA A 15 16.83 5.01 -1.00
CA ALA A 15 18.04 5.82 -0.88
C ALA A 15 18.20 6.45 0.50
N GLU A 16 17.11 6.90 1.12
CA GLU A 16 17.09 7.43 2.48
C GLU A 16 17.11 6.34 3.57
N GLY A 17 17.03 5.07 3.19
CA GLY A 17 17.02 3.94 4.13
C GLY A 17 15.74 3.80 4.94
N ARG A 18 14.61 4.36 4.47
CA ARG A 18 13.31 4.30 5.17
C ARG A 18 12.81 2.86 5.31
N SER A 19 13.06 2.01 4.32
CA SER A 19 12.66 0.60 4.29
C SER A 19 13.51 -0.33 5.16
N LYS A 20 14.70 0.07 5.59
CA LYS A 20 15.65 -0.81 6.30
C LYS A 20 15.10 -1.47 7.56
N ARG A 21 14.20 -0.80 8.29
CA ARG A 21 13.62 -1.33 9.52
C ARG A 21 12.44 -2.29 9.29
N GLU A 22 11.85 -2.26 8.11
CA GLU A 22 10.71 -3.09 7.75
C GLU A 22 11.08 -4.27 6.85
N THR A 23 12.27 -4.24 6.25
CA THR A 23 12.76 -5.29 5.36
C THR A 23 13.58 -6.32 6.16
N ALA A 24 13.26 -7.60 5.95
CA ALA A 24 14.05 -8.72 6.46
C ALA A 24 14.96 -9.23 5.34
N PRO A 25 16.30 -9.05 5.43
CA PRO A 25 17.22 -9.54 4.42
C PRO A 25 17.19 -11.06 4.30
N ILE A 26 17.32 -11.58 3.09
CA ILE A 26 17.38 -13.02 2.79
C ILE A 26 18.76 -13.35 2.24
N THR A 27 19.44 -14.33 2.85
CA THR A 27 20.69 -14.88 2.30
C THR A 27 20.33 -15.92 1.24
N LEU A 28 20.77 -15.69 0.01
CA LEU A 28 20.55 -16.59 -1.13
C LEU A 28 21.52 -17.79 -1.08
N ALA A 29 21.27 -18.79 -1.93
CA ALA A 29 22.07 -20.02 -1.96
C ALA A 29 23.55 -19.80 -2.33
N ASP A 30 23.84 -18.72 -3.05
CA ASP A 30 25.22 -18.31 -3.42
C ASP A 30 25.92 -17.47 -2.34
N GLY A 31 25.26 -17.22 -1.19
CA GLY A 31 25.76 -16.40 -0.10
C GLY A 31 25.54 -14.90 -0.27
N SER A 32 24.98 -14.44 -1.37
CA SER A 32 24.59 -13.03 -1.55
C SER A 32 23.38 -12.68 -0.68
N VAL A 33 23.20 -11.39 -0.38
CA VAL A 33 22.09 -10.90 0.43
C VAL A 33 21.10 -10.16 -0.46
N PHE A 34 19.84 -10.60 -0.42
CA PHE A 34 18.73 -9.94 -1.06
C PHE A 34 17.96 -9.10 -0.03
N ASP A 35 18.08 -7.78 -0.10
CA ASP A 35 17.54 -6.82 0.88
C ASP A 35 16.86 -5.60 0.23
N THR A 36 16.78 -5.57 -1.09
CA THR A 36 16.25 -4.42 -1.85
C THR A 36 15.31 -4.87 -2.94
N ASP A 37 14.18 -4.17 -3.09
CA ASP A 37 13.19 -4.44 -4.15
C ASP A 37 13.77 -4.21 -5.54
N GLU A 38 13.77 -5.23 -6.39
CA GLU A 38 14.33 -5.21 -7.75
C GLU A 38 13.43 -4.45 -8.75
N GLY A 39 12.16 -4.29 -8.41
CA GLY A 39 11.15 -3.70 -9.29
C GLY A 39 11.25 -2.20 -9.47
N VAL A 40 11.93 -1.50 -8.56
CA VAL A 40 12.03 -0.04 -8.54
C VAL A 40 12.92 0.46 -9.68
N ARG A 41 12.38 1.41 -10.49
CA ARG A 41 13.04 1.94 -11.68
C ARG A 41 13.31 3.43 -11.54
N VAL A 42 14.53 3.76 -11.14
CA VAL A 42 15.03 5.14 -11.08
C VAL A 42 16.39 5.23 -11.78
N PRO A 43 16.61 6.23 -12.65
CA PRO A 43 15.65 7.27 -13.04
C PRO A 43 14.48 6.72 -13.88
N VAL A 44 13.31 7.35 -13.73
CA VAL A 44 12.11 6.96 -14.47
C VAL A 44 12.22 7.38 -15.93
N ASN A 45 12.05 6.42 -16.84
CA ASN A 45 11.98 6.70 -18.28
C ASN A 45 10.52 6.90 -18.73
N ARG A 46 10.05 8.15 -18.72
CA ARG A 46 8.67 8.52 -19.06
C ARG A 46 8.31 8.25 -20.52
N GLU A 47 9.26 8.39 -21.45
CA GLU A 47 9.07 8.11 -22.88
C GLU A 47 8.81 6.61 -23.10
N LYS A 48 9.63 5.75 -22.47
CA LYS A 48 9.44 4.31 -22.51
C LYS A 48 8.10 3.91 -21.89
N MET A 49 7.70 4.53 -20.76
CA MET A 49 6.39 4.26 -20.16
C MET A 49 5.24 4.62 -21.11
N ALA A 50 5.34 5.75 -21.80
CA ALA A 50 4.32 6.21 -22.75
C ALA A 50 4.25 5.38 -24.03
N SER A 51 5.33 4.69 -24.41
CA SER A 51 5.39 3.84 -25.61
C SER A 51 4.87 2.42 -25.42
N LEU A 52 4.53 2.03 -24.18
CA LEU A 52 4.08 0.67 -23.92
C LEU A 52 2.68 0.42 -24.46
N ALA A 53 2.50 -0.73 -25.12
CA ALA A 53 1.21 -1.14 -25.65
C ALA A 53 0.22 -1.43 -24.51
N PRO A 54 -1.08 -1.19 -24.72
CA PRO A 54 -2.13 -1.62 -23.79
C PRO A 54 -2.14 -3.14 -23.59
N SER A 55 -2.36 -3.56 -22.32
CA SER A 55 -2.24 -4.97 -21.92
C SER A 55 -3.51 -5.79 -22.15
N PHE A 56 -4.69 -5.15 -22.21
CA PHE A 56 -5.98 -5.89 -22.21
C PHE A 56 -6.77 -5.74 -23.51
N LYS A 57 -6.68 -4.60 -24.18
CA LYS A 57 -7.34 -4.37 -25.46
C LYS A 57 -6.58 -3.31 -26.27
N PRO A 58 -6.61 -3.38 -27.63
CA PRO A 58 -5.77 -2.53 -28.48
C PRO A 58 -5.91 -1.02 -28.27
N ASP A 59 -7.12 -0.56 -27.96
CA ASP A 59 -7.47 0.84 -27.68
C ASP A 59 -7.54 1.17 -26.20
N GLY A 60 -6.98 0.30 -25.34
CA GLY A 60 -7.00 0.44 -23.89
C GLY A 60 -5.98 1.43 -23.38
N VAL A 61 -6.13 1.79 -22.10
CA VAL A 61 -5.23 2.71 -21.39
C VAL A 61 -4.38 2.05 -20.31
N VAL A 62 -4.66 0.77 -20.02
CA VAL A 62 -3.91 0.00 -19.02
C VAL A 62 -2.73 -0.67 -19.68
N THR A 63 -1.53 -0.36 -19.22
CA THR A 63 -0.25 -0.87 -19.71
C THR A 63 0.57 -1.46 -18.55
N ALA A 64 1.66 -2.14 -18.85
CA ALA A 64 2.59 -2.61 -17.82
C ALA A 64 3.17 -1.45 -16.96
N ALA A 65 3.23 -0.21 -17.49
CA ALA A 65 3.74 0.92 -16.74
C ALA A 65 2.77 1.44 -15.67
N ASN A 66 1.47 1.20 -15.79
CA ASN A 66 0.47 1.67 -14.84
C ASN A 66 -0.26 0.54 -14.11
N SER A 67 0.37 -0.63 -14.09
CA SER A 67 -0.07 -1.83 -13.41
C SER A 67 0.99 -2.26 -12.38
N SER A 68 0.55 -2.88 -11.29
CA SER A 68 1.47 -3.50 -10.35
C SER A 68 2.25 -4.64 -10.97
N GLN A 69 3.45 -4.85 -10.49
CA GLN A 69 4.28 -5.99 -10.90
C GLN A 69 3.76 -7.26 -10.21
N ILE A 70 3.73 -8.38 -10.95
CA ILE A 70 3.57 -9.70 -10.37
C ILE A 70 4.87 -10.03 -9.65
N SER A 71 4.81 -10.30 -8.37
CA SER A 71 5.99 -10.43 -7.52
C SER A 71 5.79 -11.54 -6.50
N ASP A 72 6.89 -12.17 -6.11
CA ASP A 72 6.96 -12.98 -4.91
C ASP A 72 7.19 -12.08 -3.70
N GLY A 73 6.70 -12.48 -2.54
CA GLY A 73 6.89 -11.72 -1.31
C GLY A 73 6.21 -12.35 -0.11
N ALA A 74 6.76 -12.05 1.06
CA ALA A 74 6.20 -12.43 2.35
C ALA A 74 6.24 -11.25 3.31
N ALA A 75 5.26 -11.18 4.22
CA ALA A 75 5.24 -10.21 5.29
C ALA A 75 4.59 -10.83 6.53
N ALA A 76 5.01 -10.40 7.71
CA ALA A 76 4.48 -10.90 8.97
C ALA A 76 4.14 -9.76 9.92
N LEU A 77 2.98 -9.86 10.57
CA LEU A 77 2.51 -8.97 11.62
C LEU A 77 2.13 -9.79 12.84
N LEU A 78 2.61 -9.37 14.01
CA LEU A 78 2.14 -9.92 15.27
C LEU A 78 0.93 -9.13 15.77
N ILE A 79 -0.25 -9.75 15.76
CA ILE A 79 -1.49 -9.14 16.23
C ILE A 79 -1.97 -9.91 17.47
N THR A 80 -2.28 -9.18 18.53
CA THR A 80 -2.76 -9.78 19.77
C THR A 80 -3.68 -8.83 20.53
N SER A 81 -4.39 -9.31 21.54
CA SER A 81 -5.16 -8.46 22.43
C SER A 81 -4.25 -7.67 23.37
N GLU A 82 -4.72 -6.50 23.83
CA GLU A 82 -4.01 -5.68 24.82
C GLU A 82 -3.67 -6.47 26.09
N ALA A 83 -4.63 -7.24 26.60
CA ALA A 83 -4.42 -8.08 27.77
C ALA A 83 -3.29 -9.10 27.55
N ARG A 84 -3.23 -9.75 26.38
CA ARG A 84 -2.19 -10.71 26.06
C ARG A 84 -0.84 -10.06 25.85
N ALA A 85 -0.79 -8.90 25.18
CA ALA A 85 0.43 -8.12 25.02
C ALA A 85 1.05 -7.77 26.39
N LYS A 86 0.22 -7.28 27.29
CA LYS A 86 0.62 -6.96 28.68
C LYS A 86 1.12 -8.19 29.44
N ALA A 87 0.41 -9.30 29.35
CA ALA A 87 0.79 -10.55 30.02
C ALA A 87 2.13 -11.13 29.52
N LEU A 88 2.48 -10.87 28.24
CA LEU A 88 3.74 -11.30 27.63
C LEU A 88 4.85 -10.25 27.70
N GLY A 89 4.63 -9.09 28.34
CA GLY A 89 5.60 -8.00 28.39
C GLY A 89 5.90 -7.36 27.04
N LEU A 90 5.01 -7.53 26.04
CA LEU A 90 5.20 -6.97 24.71
C LEU A 90 4.85 -5.47 24.73
N LYS A 91 5.63 -4.69 23.98
CA LYS A 91 5.34 -3.27 23.76
C LYS A 91 4.55 -3.10 22.47
N PRO A 92 3.23 -2.81 22.52
CA PRO A 92 2.48 -2.55 21.31
C PRO A 92 3.01 -1.33 20.57
N ARG A 93 3.09 -1.42 19.24
CA ARG A 93 3.52 -0.32 18.37
C ARG A 93 2.34 0.48 17.82
N ALA A 94 1.22 -0.22 17.59
CA ALA A 94 -0.02 0.39 17.13
C ALA A 94 -1.24 -0.35 17.66
N ARG A 95 -2.39 0.30 17.58
CA ARG A 95 -3.71 -0.25 17.84
C ARG A 95 -4.53 -0.27 16.55
N ILE A 96 -5.19 -1.37 16.26
CA ILE A 96 -6.22 -1.42 15.21
C ILE A 96 -7.46 -0.67 15.75
N VAL A 97 -7.80 0.45 15.12
CA VAL A 97 -8.95 1.29 15.48
C VAL A 97 -10.23 0.71 14.92
N ALA A 98 -10.23 0.41 13.64
CA ALA A 98 -11.36 -0.19 12.94
C ALA A 98 -10.91 -0.90 11.67
N THR A 99 -11.70 -1.88 11.26
CA THR A 99 -11.60 -2.55 9.95
C THR A 99 -12.98 -2.65 9.33
N ALA A 100 -13.08 -2.47 8.02
CA ALA A 100 -14.33 -2.60 7.28
C ALA A 100 -14.10 -3.30 5.94
N LEU A 101 -15.09 -4.09 5.54
CA LEU A 101 -15.18 -4.74 4.24
C LEU A 101 -16.27 -4.09 3.42
N ALA A 102 -16.13 -4.12 2.11
CA ALA A 102 -17.15 -3.68 1.17
C ALA A 102 -17.23 -4.63 -0.02
N GLY A 103 -18.45 -4.88 -0.49
CA GLY A 103 -18.72 -5.49 -1.77
C GLY A 103 -19.11 -4.41 -2.79
N VAL A 104 -18.69 -4.59 -4.02
CA VAL A 104 -19.02 -3.74 -5.19
C VAL A 104 -19.35 -4.62 -6.38
N ASP A 105 -19.78 -4.02 -7.49
CA ASP A 105 -20.06 -4.75 -8.73
C ASP A 105 -18.85 -5.58 -9.16
N PRO A 106 -18.98 -6.91 -9.28
CA PRO A 106 -17.90 -7.80 -9.68
C PRO A 106 -17.42 -7.58 -11.11
N THR A 107 -18.18 -6.90 -11.97
CA THR A 107 -17.79 -6.55 -13.34
C THR A 107 -16.74 -5.44 -13.34
N ILE A 108 -16.92 -4.41 -12.48
CA ILE A 108 -15.98 -3.29 -12.35
C ILE A 108 -14.83 -3.67 -11.42
N LEU A 109 -15.03 -4.60 -10.52
CA LEU A 109 -14.10 -5.21 -9.58
C LEU A 109 -13.44 -4.26 -8.57
N LEU A 110 -12.71 -3.25 -9.06
CA LEU A 110 -11.59 -2.64 -8.34
C LEU A 110 -11.95 -1.34 -7.61
N THR A 111 -13.25 -1.01 -7.56
CA THR A 111 -13.75 0.18 -6.83
C THR A 111 -13.98 -0.06 -5.33
N GLY A 112 -13.75 -1.28 -4.85
CA GLY A 112 -13.92 -1.68 -3.44
C GLY A 112 -13.26 -0.80 -2.40
N PRO A 113 -12.05 -0.24 -2.61
CA PRO A 113 -11.40 0.69 -1.69
C PRO A 113 -12.23 1.92 -1.34
N ILE A 114 -13.07 2.42 -2.25
CA ILE A 114 -13.91 3.60 -2.05
C ILE A 114 -14.91 3.36 -0.91
N PRO A 115 -15.90 2.44 -1.05
CA PRO A 115 -16.84 2.18 0.04
C PRO A 115 -16.20 1.57 1.28
N ALA A 116 -15.09 0.83 1.16
CA ALA A 116 -14.38 0.31 2.32
C ALA A 116 -13.79 1.44 3.18
N THR A 117 -13.18 2.45 2.54
CA THR A 117 -12.66 3.64 3.22
C THR A 117 -13.78 4.42 3.90
N GLN A 118 -14.90 4.66 3.21
CA GLN A 118 -16.05 5.35 3.79
C GLN A 118 -16.60 4.62 5.02
N ARG A 119 -16.73 3.29 4.92
CA ARG A 119 -17.24 2.44 6.01
C ARG A 119 -16.31 2.40 7.21
N VAL A 120 -15.00 2.29 7.00
CA VAL A 120 -14.03 2.24 8.11
C VAL A 120 -13.96 3.57 8.84
N LEU A 121 -13.99 4.70 8.12
CA LEU A 121 -14.05 6.04 8.71
C LEU A 121 -15.33 6.22 9.54
N LYS A 122 -16.50 5.84 8.99
CA LYS A 122 -17.76 5.86 9.72
C LYS A 122 -17.70 5.00 10.98
N LYS A 123 -17.17 3.78 10.89
CA LYS A 123 -17.03 2.84 12.01
C LYS A 123 -16.11 3.38 13.10
N ALA A 124 -15.05 4.10 12.72
CA ALA A 124 -14.11 4.72 13.64
C ALA A 124 -14.63 6.07 14.21
N GLY A 125 -15.71 6.63 13.67
CA GLY A 125 -16.16 7.99 14.00
C GLY A 125 -15.17 9.07 13.57
N MET A 126 -14.40 8.81 12.50
CA MET A 126 -13.35 9.69 12.01
C MET A 126 -13.68 10.28 10.64
N LYS A 127 -13.06 11.43 10.35
CA LYS A 127 -13.07 12.06 9.03
C LYS A 127 -11.77 11.75 8.29
N LEU A 128 -11.78 11.90 6.97
CA LEU A 128 -10.63 11.61 6.11
C LEU A 128 -9.43 12.50 6.42
N ASP A 129 -9.66 13.76 6.73
CA ASP A 129 -8.63 14.76 7.06
C ASP A 129 -7.87 14.48 8.37
N GLN A 130 -8.44 13.64 9.25
CA GLN A 130 -7.81 13.18 10.49
C GLN A 130 -6.80 12.03 10.27
N ILE A 131 -6.73 11.49 9.06
CA ILE A 131 -5.76 10.46 8.71
C ILE A 131 -4.47 11.11 8.22
N ASP A 132 -3.38 10.77 8.88
CA ASP A 132 -2.07 11.37 8.64
C ASP A 132 -1.31 10.72 7.48
N CYS A 133 -1.55 9.44 7.22
CA CYS A 133 -0.89 8.66 6.18
C CYS A 133 -1.83 7.60 5.61
N PHE A 134 -1.79 7.44 4.29
CA PHE A 134 -2.59 6.44 3.58
C PHE A 134 -1.68 5.48 2.82
N GLU A 135 -2.03 4.19 2.88
CA GLU A 135 -1.49 3.16 2.01
C GLU A 135 -2.65 2.54 1.22
N ILE A 136 -2.75 2.89 -0.06
CA ILE A 136 -3.69 2.27 -0.99
C ILE A 136 -2.92 1.36 -1.95
N ASN A 137 -3.37 0.10 -2.08
CA ASN A 137 -2.70 -0.81 -3.00
C ASN A 137 -2.84 -0.35 -4.46
N GLU A 138 -1.72 -0.14 -5.12
CA GLU A 138 -1.65 0.27 -6.53
C GLU A 138 -1.75 -0.96 -7.45
N ALA A 139 -2.85 -1.74 -7.37
CA ALA A 139 -3.04 -2.85 -8.31
C ALA A 139 -2.98 -2.35 -9.76
N PHE A 140 -3.61 -1.22 -10.01
CA PHE A 140 -3.51 -0.38 -11.20
C PHE A 140 -3.57 1.08 -10.79
N ALA A 141 -2.97 1.97 -11.55
CA ALA A 141 -3.05 3.41 -11.31
C ALA A 141 -4.51 3.91 -11.30
N SER A 142 -5.38 3.31 -12.12
CA SER A 142 -6.81 3.62 -12.19
C SER A 142 -7.55 3.38 -10.86
N VAL A 143 -7.12 2.43 -10.05
CA VAL A 143 -7.70 2.16 -8.71
C VAL A 143 -7.47 3.35 -7.79
N VAL A 144 -6.22 3.82 -7.73
CA VAL A 144 -5.85 4.98 -6.91
C VAL A 144 -6.53 6.25 -7.38
N LEU A 145 -6.54 6.49 -8.71
CA LEU A 145 -7.18 7.66 -9.31
C LEU A 145 -8.70 7.68 -9.10
N ALA A 146 -9.37 6.53 -9.16
CA ALA A 146 -10.80 6.44 -8.87
C ALA A 146 -11.08 6.74 -7.39
N TRP A 147 -10.25 6.21 -6.48
CA TRP A 147 -10.35 6.46 -5.05
C TRP A 147 -10.06 7.94 -4.70
N GLU A 148 -9.04 8.54 -5.31
CA GLU A 148 -8.73 9.97 -5.21
C GLU A 148 -9.90 10.83 -5.66
N ARG A 149 -10.45 10.54 -6.83
CA ARG A 149 -11.56 11.29 -7.43
C ARG A 149 -12.83 11.29 -6.57
N GLU A 150 -13.11 10.18 -5.90
CA GLU A 150 -14.33 10.05 -5.09
C GLU A 150 -14.19 10.59 -3.67
N LEU A 151 -13.00 10.51 -3.09
CA LEU A 151 -12.79 10.82 -1.67
C LEU A 151 -12.00 12.10 -1.42
N HIS A 152 -11.31 12.62 -2.43
CA HIS A 152 -10.51 13.84 -2.38
C HIS A 152 -9.51 13.89 -1.21
N PRO A 153 -8.67 12.85 -1.00
CA PRO A 153 -7.65 12.88 0.02
C PRO A 153 -6.54 13.88 -0.32
N ASP A 154 -5.76 14.25 0.67
CA ASP A 154 -4.48 14.93 0.43
C ASP A 154 -3.47 13.90 -0.13
N MET A 155 -3.23 13.96 -1.43
CA MET A 155 -2.35 13.01 -2.14
C MET A 155 -0.89 13.09 -1.69
N THR A 156 -0.47 14.13 -0.99
CA THR A 156 0.86 14.21 -0.39
C THR A 156 1.05 13.27 0.79
N ARG A 157 -0.06 12.71 1.31
CA ARG A 157 -0.08 11.71 2.40
C ARG A 157 -0.29 10.29 1.90
N VAL A 158 -0.43 10.08 0.59
CA VAL A 158 -0.78 8.78 0.00
C VAL A 158 0.45 8.10 -0.58
N ASN A 159 0.70 6.85 -0.17
CA ASN A 159 1.80 6.00 -0.67
C ASN A 159 3.13 6.77 -0.69
N VAL A 160 3.46 7.41 0.42
CA VAL A 160 4.62 8.35 0.51
C VAL A 160 5.98 7.69 0.30
N ASN A 161 6.04 6.36 0.40
CA ASN A 161 7.23 5.55 0.15
C ASN A 161 7.13 4.74 -1.17
N GLY A 162 6.23 5.14 -2.08
CA GLY A 162 5.90 4.39 -3.29
C GLY A 162 4.84 3.31 -3.00
N GLY A 163 4.37 2.65 -4.04
CA GLY A 163 3.33 1.62 -3.95
C GLY A 163 3.60 0.44 -4.87
N ALA A 164 2.60 -0.41 -5.08
CA ALA A 164 2.73 -1.69 -5.76
C ALA A 164 3.19 -1.60 -7.22
N ILE A 165 3.00 -0.47 -7.90
CA ILE A 165 3.52 -0.25 -9.25
C ILE A 165 5.05 -0.31 -9.24
N ALA A 166 5.69 0.26 -8.23
CA ALA A 166 7.14 0.24 -8.07
C ALA A 166 7.64 -1.00 -7.30
N LEU A 167 6.96 -1.35 -6.20
CA LEU A 167 7.43 -2.32 -5.20
C LEU A 167 6.81 -3.73 -5.37
N GLY A 168 5.95 -3.92 -6.36
CA GLY A 168 5.27 -5.20 -6.60
C GLY A 168 4.05 -5.46 -5.71
N HIS A 169 3.25 -6.43 -6.16
CA HIS A 169 2.00 -6.83 -5.51
C HIS A 169 1.94 -8.36 -5.31
N PRO A 170 2.68 -8.91 -4.36
CA PRO A 170 2.55 -10.31 -3.99
C PRO A 170 1.20 -10.49 -3.29
N LEU A 171 0.21 -11.05 -4.00
CA LEU A 171 -1.22 -11.04 -3.67
C LEU A 171 -1.50 -11.45 -2.23
N GLY A 172 -0.94 -12.57 -1.78
CA GLY A 172 -1.18 -13.11 -0.45
C GLY A 172 -0.54 -12.31 0.69
N CYS A 173 0.47 -11.48 0.41
CA CYS A 173 1.18 -10.73 1.45
C CYS A 173 0.89 -9.23 1.44
N SER A 174 0.33 -8.68 0.36
CA SER A 174 0.19 -7.22 0.18
C SER A 174 -0.50 -6.51 1.33
N GLY A 175 -1.55 -7.10 1.92
CA GLY A 175 -2.21 -6.50 3.09
C GLY A 175 -1.28 -6.35 4.29
N ALA A 176 -0.48 -7.35 4.59
CA ALA A 176 0.51 -7.28 5.68
C ALA A 176 1.68 -6.35 5.31
N LYS A 177 2.11 -6.34 4.04
CA LYS A 177 3.15 -5.42 3.53
C LYS A 177 2.73 -3.96 3.69
N LEU A 178 1.54 -3.58 3.21
CA LEU A 178 1.00 -2.22 3.35
C LEU A 178 0.90 -1.80 4.83
N MET A 179 0.43 -2.70 5.70
CA MET A 179 0.34 -2.42 7.14
C MET A 179 1.71 -2.20 7.75
N THR A 180 2.71 -2.98 7.36
CA THR A 180 4.10 -2.84 7.83
C THR A 180 4.67 -1.49 7.43
N THR A 181 4.56 -1.13 6.15
CA THR A 181 5.03 0.16 5.63
C THR A 181 4.30 1.33 6.30
N LEU A 182 2.98 1.25 6.42
CA LEU A 182 2.17 2.27 7.10
C LEU A 182 2.61 2.52 8.55
N LEU A 183 2.83 1.44 9.31
CA LEU A 183 3.27 1.52 10.69
C LEU A 183 4.66 2.16 10.81
N HIS A 184 5.62 1.73 9.98
CA HIS A 184 6.97 2.28 10.00
C HIS A 184 6.99 3.75 9.57
N GLU A 185 6.15 4.14 8.60
CA GLU A 185 6.01 5.54 8.19
C GLU A 185 5.40 6.42 9.31
N LEU A 186 4.36 5.93 9.99
CA LEU A 186 3.80 6.65 11.15
C LEU A 186 4.83 6.85 12.26
N GLU A 187 5.67 5.85 12.52
CA GLU A 187 6.76 5.96 13.51
C GLU A 187 7.83 6.95 13.08
N ARG A 188 8.28 6.85 11.80
CA ARG A 188 9.32 7.70 11.23
C ARG A 188 8.91 9.17 11.22
N SER A 189 7.68 9.44 10.79
CA SER A 189 7.11 10.79 10.68
C SER A 189 6.51 11.33 11.97
N LYS A 190 6.49 10.51 13.04
CA LYS A 190 5.86 10.82 14.35
C LYS A 190 4.38 11.17 14.23
N LYS A 191 3.70 10.63 13.23
CA LYS A 191 2.27 10.80 12.99
C LYS A 191 1.47 9.74 13.74
N ARG A 192 0.15 9.92 13.83
CA ARG A 192 -0.69 9.13 14.73
C ARG A 192 -1.58 8.15 13.99
N TYR A 193 -2.38 8.60 13.03
CA TYR A 193 -3.39 7.78 12.39
C TYR A 193 -3.00 7.42 10.95
N GLY A 194 -3.08 6.14 10.64
CA GLY A 194 -2.88 5.63 9.30
C GLY A 194 -4.07 4.82 8.82
N LEU A 195 -4.36 4.89 7.52
CA LEU A 195 -5.38 4.08 6.88
C LEU A 195 -4.75 3.30 5.73
N GLN A 196 -4.93 1.98 5.74
CA GLN A 196 -4.66 1.18 4.55
C GLN A 196 -5.95 0.74 3.90
N THR A 197 -5.94 0.61 2.57
CA THR A 197 -7.05 0.05 1.80
C THR A 197 -6.56 -0.71 0.58
N MET A 198 -7.31 -1.73 0.18
CA MET A 198 -6.97 -2.60 -0.92
C MET A 198 -8.22 -3.11 -1.61
N CYS A 199 -8.20 -3.15 -2.96
CA CYS A 199 -9.17 -3.90 -3.74
C CYS A 199 -8.83 -5.39 -3.70
N ILE A 200 -9.85 -6.22 -3.80
CA ILE A 200 -9.75 -7.68 -3.81
C ILE A 200 -10.55 -8.17 -4.99
N GLY A 201 -10.09 -9.21 -5.65
CA GLY A 201 -10.78 -9.82 -6.77
C GLY A 201 -12.27 -10.12 -6.48
N PHE A 202 -13.05 -10.21 -7.55
CA PHE A 202 -14.51 -10.46 -7.51
C PHE A 202 -15.35 -9.37 -6.82
N GLY A 203 -14.88 -8.13 -6.82
CA GLY A 203 -15.66 -6.98 -6.38
C GLY A 203 -15.66 -6.79 -4.86
N GLN A 204 -14.54 -7.00 -4.22
CA GLN A 204 -14.41 -6.75 -2.78
C GLN A 204 -13.38 -5.64 -2.51
N GLY A 205 -13.47 -5.05 -1.31
CA GLY A 205 -12.50 -4.11 -0.79
C GLY A 205 -12.40 -4.20 0.73
N ILE A 206 -11.22 -3.88 1.26
CA ILE A 206 -10.97 -3.80 2.70
C ILE A 206 -10.28 -2.49 3.02
N ALA A 207 -10.61 -1.92 4.18
CA ALA A 207 -9.87 -0.81 4.76
C ALA A 207 -9.68 -1.00 6.26
N THR A 208 -8.52 -0.61 6.76
CA THR A 208 -8.16 -0.69 8.18
C THR A 208 -7.51 0.61 8.63
N ILE A 209 -7.94 1.14 9.76
CA ILE A 209 -7.32 2.29 10.44
C ILE A 209 -6.51 1.79 11.62
N ILE A 210 -5.27 2.24 11.70
CA ILE A 210 -4.39 2.03 12.84
C ILE A 210 -4.04 3.35 13.52
N GLU A 211 -3.80 3.28 14.82
CA GLU A 211 -3.26 4.37 15.62
C GLU A 211 -1.88 3.95 16.14
N ARG A 212 -0.84 4.73 15.84
CA ARG A 212 0.49 4.55 16.44
C ARG A 212 0.44 4.92 17.93
N LEU A 213 1.01 4.08 18.77
CA LEU A 213 1.08 4.26 20.22
C LEU A 213 2.40 4.93 20.65
#